data_e85a3b2558c17db873c303a500d925e9
#
_entry.id   e85a3b2558c17db873c303a500d925e9
#
_cell.length_a   1.000
_cell.length_b   1.000
_cell.length_c   1.000
_cell.angle_alpha   90.00
_cell.angle_beta   90.00
_cell.angle_gamma   90.00
#
_symmetry.space_group_name_H-M   'P 1'
#
loop_
_entity.id
_entity.type
_entity.pdbx_description
1 polymer ?
#
loop_
_entity_poly.entity_id
_entity_poly.type
_entity_poly.pdbx_seq_one_letter_code
_entity_poly.pdbx_strand_id
1 'polypeptide(L)'
;VLFADQPTVPTSQAERGYVYHQLIGYARAHPERSVRLKPRHRPGEDTFHRMKHHPEDLLRGIELPANFQIDYTPVDVALAEVDLLITMSSTACLEAIDRGSRVALVLDLGVHERYGNQVFLDSGLLRTFRQITDDRIGAPAPAWRDGYFHGAARTGTELIADRVEELLASGERPSRAVWETDYFRGAVASHLATAAALVPRQSPLARRRLKHGPVKGTLSHVAYNGLPPVVRRPLKRWAEEHQLF
;
A
#
# COMPACT_ATOMS: atom_id res chain seq x y z
N VAL A 1 -1.41 -14.11 -11.78
CA VAL A 1 -1.56 -13.19 -10.64
C VAL A 1 -0.18 -12.75 -10.16
N LEU A 2 -0.01 -11.47 -9.89
CA LEU A 2 1.24 -10.91 -9.39
C LEU A 2 1.01 -10.23 -8.03
N PHE A 3 1.79 -10.59 -7.02
CA PHE A 3 1.89 -9.79 -5.80
C PHE A 3 3.14 -8.88 -5.90
N ALA A 4 2.92 -7.58 -6.07
CA ALA A 4 4.02 -6.61 -6.07
C ALA A 4 4.38 -6.23 -4.62
N ASP A 5 5.46 -6.82 -4.13
CA ASP A 5 5.94 -6.59 -2.77
C ASP A 5 6.75 -5.29 -2.67
N GLN A 6 6.63 -4.62 -1.53
CA GLN A 6 7.31 -3.37 -1.26
C GLN A 6 8.37 -3.58 -0.16
N PRO A 7 9.58 -3.00 -0.29
CA PRO A 7 10.67 -3.25 0.66
C PRO A 7 10.33 -2.92 2.11
N THR A 8 9.56 -1.85 2.31
CA THR A 8 9.26 -1.30 3.63
C THR A 8 7.79 -1.42 4.05
N VAL A 9 6.94 -2.06 3.23
CA VAL A 9 5.50 -2.17 3.50
C VAL A 9 5.03 -3.60 3.24
N PRO A 10 4.52 -4.29 4.25
CA PRO A 10 4.59 -3.98 5.68
C PRO A 10 6.01 -4.14 6.23
N THR A 11 6.38 -3.37 7.27
CA THR A 11 7.74 -3.42 7.86
C THR A 11 7.93 -4.61 8.79
N SER A 12 6.88 -5.02 9.50
CA SER A 12 6.92 -6.07 10.50
C SER A 12 7.04 -7.45 9.86
N GLN A 13 7.94 -8.29 10.39
CA GLN A 13 8.09 -9.69 9.97
C GLN A 13 6.76 -10.46 10.07
N ALA A 14 6.03 -10.29 11.16
CA ALA A 14 4.76 -10.98 11.39
C ALA A 14 3.68 -10.58 10.37
N GLU A 15 3.59 -9.28 10.04
CA GLU A 15 2.62 -8.78 9.05
C GLU A 15 2.98 -9.26 7.64
N ARG A 16 4.27 -9.20 7.30
CA ARG A 16 4.77 -9.68 6.00
C ARG A 16 4.56 -11.18 5.85
N GLY A 17 4.91 -11.96 6.88
CA GLY A 17 4.66 -13.38 6.92
C GLY A 17 3.17 -13.71 6.78
N TYR A 18 2.27 -12.96 7.44
CA TYR A 18 0.83 -13.09 7.28
C TYR A 18 0.41 -12.92 5.82
N VAL A 19 0.85 -11.83 5.16
CA VAL A 19 0.52 -11.57 3.74
C VAL A 19 0.98 -12.71 2.84
N TYR A 20 2.20 -13.21 3.03
CA TYR A 20 2.72 -14.31 2.22
C TYR A 20 1.97 -15.62 2.44
N HIS A 21 1.58 -15.95 3.69
CA HIS A 21 0.75 -17.11 3.97
C HIS A 21 -0.64 -17.01 3.32
N GLN A 22 -1.25 -15.82 3.32
CA GLN A 22 -2.51 -15.60 2.61
C GLN A 22 -2.34 -15.77 1.09
N LEU A 23 -1.24 -15.29 0.52
CA LEU A 23 -0.95 -15.45 -0.89
C LEU A 23 -0.72 -16.94 -1.28
N ILE A 24 -0.03 -17.70 -0.42
CA ILE A 24 0.12 -19.15 -0.58
C ILE A 24 -1.25 -19.83 -0.47
N GLY A 25 -2.09 -19.40 0.48
CA GLY A 25 -3.47 -19.90 0.60
C GLY A 25 -4.29 -19.63 -0.65
N TYR A 26 -4.15 -18.44 -1.23
CA TYR A 26 -4.76 -18.12 -2.52
C TYR A 26 -4.28 -19.04 -3.65
N ALA A 27 -2.97 -19.29 -3.75
CA ALA A 27 -2.42 -20.19 -4.75
C ALA A 27 -2.95 -21.61 -4.62
N ARG A 28 -3.10 -22.13 -3.39
CA ARG A 28 -3.71 -23.45 -3.12
C ARG A 28 -5.19 -23.52 -3.50
N ALA A 29 -5.92 -22.42 -3.29
CA ALA A 29 -7.33 -22.32 -3.65
C ALA A 29 -7.57 -22.24 -5.17
N HIS A 30 -6.55 -21.78 -5.92
CA HIS A 30 -6.61 -21.56 -7.36
C HIS A 30 -5.44 -22.26 -8.08
N PRO A 31 -5.38 -23.60 -8.12
CA PRO A 31 -4.27 -24.32 -8.71
C PRO A 31 -4.09 -24.07 -10.21
N GLU A 32 -5.13 -23.58 -10.89
CA GLU A 32 -5.13 -23.19 -12.29
C GLU A 32 -4.46 -21.84 -12.56
N ARG A 33 -4.20 -21.03 -11.51
CA ARG A 33 -3.64 -19.68 -11.65
C ARG A 33 -2.16 -19.68 -11.28
N SER A 34 -1.30 -19.13 -12.13
CA SER A 34 0.09 -18.86 -11.77
C SER A 34 0.13 -17.67 -10.78
N VAL A 35 0.76 -17.86 -9.64
CA VAL A 35 0.88 -16.86 -8.57
C VAL A 35 2.35 -16.51 -8.38
N ARG A 36 2.68 -15.24 -8.63
CA ARG A 36 4.05 -14.72 -8.56
C ARG A 36 4.17 -13.72 -7.42
N LEU A 37 5.08 -13.99 -6.48
CA LEU A 37 5.49 -13.05 -5.44
C LEU A 37 6.72 -12.31 -5.94
N LYS A 38 6.56 -11.02 -6.22
CA LYS A 38 7.61 -10.18 -6.81
C LYS A 38 8.21 -9.23 -5.78
N PRO A 39 9.36 -9.56 -5.17
CA PRO A 39 10.13 -8.59 -4.40
C PRO A 39 10.80 -7.57 -5.33
N ARG A 40 11.19 -6.43 -4.75
CA ARG A 40 11.84 -5.36 -5.52
C ARG A 40 13.27 -5.68 -5.95
N HIS A 41 13.98 -6.48 -5.18
CA HIS A 41 15.38 -6.84 -5.40
C HIS A 41 15.66 -8.28 -4.96
N ARG A 42 16.79 -8.83 -5.38
CA ARG A 42 17.29 -10.13 -4.91
C ARG A 42 17.96 -10.00 -3.53
N PRO A 43 18.07 -11.09 -2.76
CA PRO A 43 18.88 -11.10 -1.54
C PRO A 43 20.32 -10.66 -1.84
N GLY A 44 20.88 -9.82 -0.98
CA GLY A 44 22.27 -9.36 -1.12
C GLY A 44 22.52 -8.33 -2.22
N GLU A 45 21.53 -8.00 -3.04
CA GLU A 45 21.64 -6.95 -4.05
C GLU A 45 21.79 -5.58 -3.39
N ASP A 46 22.77 -4.78 -3.87
CA ASP A 46 22.96 -3.44 -3.38
C ASP A 46 21.90 -2.50 -3.94
N THR A 47 21.02 -2.03 -3.07
CA THR A 47 19.89 -1.18 -3.42
C THR A 47 19.58 -0.18 -2.32
N PHE A 48 19.09 0.99 -2.73
CA PHE A 48 18.66 2.04 -1.81
C PHE A 48 17.47 1.60 -0.93
N HIS A 49 16.58 0.76 -1.47
CA HIS A 49 15.39 0.26 -0.78
C HIS A 49 15.60 -1.17 -0.27
N ARG A 50 16.36 -1.33 0.79
CA ARG A 50 16.63 -2.64 1.41
C ARG A 50 15.38 -3.21 2.08
N MET A 51 15.10 -4.48 1.80
CA MET A 51 14.05 -5.25 2.44
C MET A 51 14.60 -5.96 3.68
N LYS A 52 14.10 -5.60 4.86
CA LYS A 52 14.56 -6.18 6.15
C LYS A 52 14.20 -7.66 6.27
N HIS A 53 13.04 -8.05 5.76
CA HIS A 53 12.52 -9.42 5.84
C HIS A 53 12.20 -9.89 4.42
N HIS A 54 13.22 -10.44 3.75
CA HIS A 54 13.10 -10.87 2.36
C HIS A 54 12.20 -12.10 2.24
N PRO A 55 11.37 -12.25 1.19
CA PRO A 55 10.50 -13.41 1.02
C PRO A 55 11.25 -14.73 0.96
N GLU A 56 12.43 -14.80 0.37
CA GLU A 56 13.24 -16.03 0.37
C GLU A 56 13.61 -16.51 1.78
N ASP A 57 13.86 -15.58 2.71
CA ASP A 57 14.15 -15.92 4.10
C ASP A 57 12.89 -16.33 4.86
N LEU A 58 11.78 -15.59 4.65
CA LEU A 58 10.52 -15.84 5.34
C LEU A 58 9.83 -17.13 4.86
N LEU A 59 10.06 -17.54 3.62
CA LEU A 59 9.46 -18.73 3.01
C LEU A 59 10.39 -19.93 3.05
N ARG A 60 11.58 -19.79 3.60
CA ARG A 60 12.55 -20.89 3.70
C ARG A 60 11.97 -22.06 4.52
N GLY A 61 11.96 -23.25 3.93
CA GLY A 61 11.41 -24.45 4.56
C GLY A 61 9.89 -24.55 4.57
N ILE A 62 9.17 -23.61 3.94
CA ILE A 62 7.73 -23.70 3.73
C ILE A 62 7.46 -24.44 2.42
N GLU A 63 6.59 -25.44 2.45
CA GLU A 63 6.12 -26.12 1.25
C GLU A 63 5.23 -25.20 0.41
N LEU A 64 5.73 -24.83 -0.77
CA LEU A 64 5.04 -23.94 -1.69
C LEU A 64 4.21 -24.74 -2.70
N PRO A 65 3.01 -24.28 -3.08
CA PRO A 65 2.24 -24.91 -4.16
C PRO A 65 3.00 -24.82 -5.49
N ALA A 66 2.80 -25.79 -6.38
CA ALA A 66 3.48 -25.86 -7.68
C ALA A 66 3.23 -24.64 -8.58
N ASN A 67 2.12 -23.95 -8.39
CA ASN A 67 1.72 -22.74 -9.12
C ASN A 67 2.19 -21.44 -8.45
N PHE A 68 3.02 -21.52 -7.40
CA PHE A 68 3.56 -20.35 -6.68
C PHE A 68 5.06 -20.21 -6.91
N GLN A 69 5.53 -19.01 -7.21
CA GLN A 69 6.96 -18.73 -7.34
C GLN A 69 7.34 -17.32 -6.90
N ILE A 70 8.60 -17.16 -6.48
CA ILE A 70 9.21 -15.82 -6.30
C ILE A 70 9.73 -15.37 -7.66
N ASP A 71 9.34 -14.17 -8.10
CA ASP A 71 9.63 -13.65 -9.44
C ASP A 71 10.43 -12.35 -9.36
N TYR A 72 11.51 -12.28 -10.11
CA TYR A 72 12.40 -11.13 -10.20
C TYR A 72 12.34 -10.41 -11.55
N THR A 73 11.39 -10.77 -12.39
CA THR A 73 11.14 -10.09 -13.66
C THR A 73 10.89 -8.59 -13.43
N PRO A 74 11.41 -7.67 -14.24
CA PRO A 74 11.09 -6.26 -14.17
C PRO A 74 9.57 -6.02 -14.11
N VAL A 75 9.15 -5.01 -13.34
CA VAL A 75 7.71 -4.83 -13.02
C VAL A 75 6.88 -4.52 -14.25
N ASP A 76 7.41 -3.74 -15.18
CA ASP A 76 6.79 -3.38 -16.45
C ASP A 76 6.53 -4.61 -17.34
N VAL A 77 7.50 -5.53 -17.39
CA VAL A 77 7.37 -6.82 -18.09
C VAL A 77 6.36 -7.71 -17.38
N ALA A 78 6.49 -7.85 -16.06
CA ALA A 78 5.60 -8.68 -15.28
C ALA A 78 4.13 -8.22 -15.37
N LEU A 79 3.88 -6.89 -15.37
CA LEU A 79 2.53 -6.33 -15.49
C LEU A 79 1.89 -6.57 -16.87
N ALA A 80 2.69 -6.75 -17.92
CA ALA A 80 2.15 -7.04 -19.25
C ALA A 80 1.55 -8.46 -19.35
N GLU A 81 1.87 -9.33 -18.40
CA GLU A 81 1.51 -10.75 -18.43
C GLU A 81 0.47 -11.14 -17.37
N VAL A 82 -0.08 -10.19 -16.61
CA VAL A 82 -0.95 -10.51 -15.48
C VAL A 82 -2.34 -9.91 -15.58
N ASP A 83 -3.33 -10.72 -15.21
CA ASP A 83 -4.74 -10.32 -15.15
C ASP A 83 -5.12 -9.68 -13.82
N LEU A 84 -4.35 -9.98 -12.76
CA LEU A 84 -4.60 -9.49 -11.41
C LEU A 84 -3.30 -9.10 -10.73
N LEU A 85 -3.19 -7.83 -10.35
CA LEU A 85 -2.17 -7.32 -9.44
C LEU A 85 -2.73 -7.25 -8.02
N ILE A 86 -1.99 -7.82 -7.07
CA ILE A 86 -2.23 -7.66 -5.63
C ILE A 86 -1.05 -6.89 -5.04
N THR A 87 -1.29 -5.92 -4.18
CA THR A 87 -0.23 -5.19 -3.47
C THR A 87 -0.75 -4.52 -2.20
N MET A 88 0.13 -3.97 -1.37
CA MET A 88 -0.29 -3.15 -0.24
C MET A 88 -0.66 -1.72 -0.69
N SER A 89 0.28 -1.02 -1.34
CA SER A 89 0.11 0.37 -1.77
C SER A 89 1.13 0.78 -2.85
N SER A 90 1.66 -0.19 -3.60
CA SER A 90 2.60 0.11 -4.67
C SER A 90 1.97 0.93 -5.79
N THR A 91 2.69 1.93 -6.28
CA THR A 91 2.28 2.71 -7.46
C THR A 91 2.13 1.86 -8.73
N ALA A 92 2.69 0.65 -8.76
CA ALA A 92 2.45 -0.34 -9.81
C ALA A 92 0.95 -0.64 -10.01
N CYS A 93 0.11 -0.38 -9.00
CA CYS A 93 -1.35 -0.51 -9.15
C CYS A 93 -1.93 0.49 -10.17
N LEU A 94 -1.36 1.68 -10.28
CA LEU A 94 -1.80 2.67 -11.27
C LEU A 94 -1.44 2.20 -12.68
N GLU A 95 -0.22 1.68 -12.86
CA GLU A 95 0.21 1.11 -14.14
C GLU A 95 -0.62 -0.12 -14.54
N ALA A 96 -0.97 -0.97 -13.58
CA ALA A 96 -1.85 -2.12 -13.81
C ALA A 96 -3.26 -1.69 -14.25
N ILE A 97 -3.83 -0.67 -13.61
CA ILE A 97 -5.14 -0.12 -13.97
C ILE A 97 -5.11 0.47 -15.38
N ASP A 98 -4.07 1.22 -15.71
CA ASP A 98 -3.89 1.83 -17.03
C ASP A 98 -3.81 0.77 -18.14
N ARG A 99 -3.20 -0.37 -17.84
CA ARG A 99 -3.12 -1.54 -18.74
C ARG A 99 -4.39 -2.38 -18.78
N GLY A 100 -5.41 -2.06 -17.98
CA GLY A 100 -6.66 -2.81 -17.91
C GLY A 100 -6.62 -4.06 -17.03
N SER A 101 -5.53 -4.31 -16.29
CA SER A 101 -5.45 -5.40 -15.33
C SER A 101 -6.33 -5.13 -14.11
N ARG A 102 -6.89 -6.18 -13.52
CA ARG A 102 -7.60 -6.08 -12.24
C ARG A 102 -6.61 -5.79 -11.11
N VAL A 103 -7.02 -5.02 -10.12
CA VAL A 103 -6.19 -4.66 -8.99
C VAL A 103 -6.89 -4.91 -7.67
N ALA A 104 -6.18 -5.48 -6.71
CA ALA A 104 -6.62 -5.61 -5.33
C ALA A 104 -5.55 -5.05 -4.37
N LEU A 105 -5.96 -4.13 -3.51
CA LEU A 105 -5.11 -3.59 -2.45
C LEU A 105 -5.45 -4.29 -1.14
N VAL A 106 -4.44 -4.87 -0.49
CA VAL A 106 -4.64 -5.68 0.71
C VAL A 106 -5.18 -4.85 1.87
N LEU A 107 -6.37 -5.25 2.37
CA LEU A 107 -7.06 -4.59 3.49
C LEU A 107 -6.90 -5.33 4.83
N ASP A 108 -6.41 -6.56 4.84
CA ASP A 108 -6.36 -7.41 6.05
C ASP A 108 -5.60 -6.76 7.22
N LEU A 109 -4.63 -5.93 6.92
CA LEU A 109 -3.86 -5.18 7.92
C LEU A 109 -4.51 -3.84 8.28
N GLY A 110 -5.66 -3.52 7.68
CA GLY A 110 -6.35 -2.25 7.83
C GLY A 110 -5.75 -1.14 6.97
N VAL A 111 -6.31 0.07 7.12
CA VAL A 111 -5.79 1.28 6.47
C VAL A 111 -4.99 2.08 7.48
N HIS A 112 -3.76 2.43 7.12
CA HIS A 112 -2.87 3.19 8.00
C HIS A 112 -1.76 3.89 7.20
N GLU A 113 -1.34 5.07 7.65
CA GLU A 113 -0.26 5.86 7.03
C GLU A 113 1.04 5.06 6.84
N ARG A 114 1.37 4.20 7.80
CA ARG A 114 2.57 3.34 7.70
C ARG A 114 2.55 2.36 6.53
N TYR A 115 1.37 2.08 5.96
CA TYR A 115 1.24 1.27 4.76
C TYR A 115 1.11 2.12 3.49
N GLY A 116 0.87 3.43 3.63
CA GLY A 116 0.64 4.32 2.51
C GLY A 116 -0.65 4.03 1.73
N ASN A 117 -1.55 3.19 2.28
CA ASN A 117 -2.75 2.74 1.59
C ASN A 117 -4.00 3.62 1.82
N GLN A 118 -3.86 4.68 2.62
CA GLN A 118 -4.94 5.63 2.87
C GLN A 118 -5.37 6.40 1.62
N VAL A 119 -4.45 6.63 0.71
CA VAL A 119 -4.74 7.34 -0.55
C VAL A 119 -5.69 6.57 -1.47
N PHE A 120 -5.92 5.29 -1.14
CA PHE A 120 -6.81 4.40 -1.89
C PHE A 120 -8.18 4.17 -1.22
N LEU A 121 -8.53 4.93 -0.18
CA LEU A 121 -9.78 4.72 0.57
C LEU A 121 -11.01 4.71 -0.33
N ASP A 122 -11.14 5.69 -1.21
CA ASP A 122 -12.28 5.84 -2.10
C ASP A 122 -12.09 5.15 -3.45
N SER A 123 -10.99 4.40 -3.62
CA SER A 123 -10.67 3.74 -4.88
C SER A 123 -11.59 2.58 -5.26
N GLY A 124 -12.28 1.99 -4.28
CA GLY A 124 -13.01 0.74 -4.50
C GLY A 124 -12.11 -0.50 -4.69
N LEU A 125 -10.78 -0.39 -4.47
CA LEU A 125 -9.80 -1.46 -4.74
C LEU A 125 -9.38 -2.23 -3.48
N LEU A 126 -9.68 -1.72 -2.27
CA LEU A 126 -9.30 -2.35 -1.01
C LEU A 126 -10.08 -3.66 -0.82
N ARG A 127 -9.36 -4.77 -0.65
CA ARG A 127 -9.93 -6.12 -0.50
C ARG A 127 -9.21 -6.92 0.58
N THR A 128 -9.95 -7.69 1.34
CA THR A 128 -9.36 -8.74 2.18
C THR A 128 -8.92 -9.91 1.31
N PHE A 129 -7.95 -10.69 1.75
CA PHE A 129 -7.55 -11.92 1.04
C PHE A 129 -8.71 -12.89 0.87
N ARG A 130 -9.65 -12.93 1.82
CA ARG A 130 -10.89 -13.69 1.63
C ARG A 130 -11.67 -13.23 0.40
N GLN A 131 -11.85 -11.91 0.23
CA GLN A 131 -12.54 -11.37 -0.95
C GLN A 131 -11.75 -11.62 -2.23
N ILE A 132 -10.41 -11.55 -2.16
CA ILE A 132 -9.53 -11.84 -3.29
C ILE A 132 -9.65 -13.31 -3.68
N THR A 133 -9.63 -14.23 -2.71
CA THR A 133 -9.80 -15.67 -2.94
C THR A 133 -11.19 -16.01 -3.48
N ASP A 134 -12.22 -15.30 -3.02
CA ASP A 134 -13.59 -15.44 -3.57
C ASP A 134 -13.75 -14.75 -4.95
N ASP A 135 -12.67 -14.29 -5.57
CA ASP A 135 -12.62 -13.51 -6.85
C ASP A 135 -13.51 -12.25 -6.86
N ARG A 136 -13.77 -11.69 -5.69
CA ARG A 136 -14.55 -10.45 -5.53
C ARG A 136 -13.66 -9.23 -5.72
N ILE A 137 -13.09 -9.10 -6.93
CA ILE A 137 -12.24 -8.01 -7.34
C ILE A 137 -13.12 -6.96 -8.05
N GLY A 138 -13.21 -5.77 -7.47
CA GLY A 138 -13.95 -4.67 -8.08
C GLY A 138 -13.14 -3.91 -9.13
N ALA A 139 -13.82 -3.10 -9.91
CA ALA A 139 -13.19 -2.05 -10.71
C ALA A 139 -12.89 -0.82 -9.84
N PRO A 140 -11.93 0.03 -10.25
CA PRO A 140 -11.71 1.31 -9.59
C PRO A 140 -12.97 2.18 -9.64
N ALA A 141 -13.30 2.85 -8.53
CA ALA A 141 -14.41 3.80 -8.48
C ALA A 141 -14.18 4.94 -9.50
N PRO A 142 -15.16 5.29 -10.34
CA PRO A 142 -14.99 6.27 -11.42
C PRO A 142 -14.42 7.60 -10.92
N ALA A 143 -15.00 8.18 -9.88
CA ALA A 143 -14.55 9.47 -9.34
C ALA A 143 -13.10 9.45 -8.82
N TRP A 144 -12.66 8.32 -8.23
CA TRP A 144 -11.27 8.14 -7.83
C TRP A 144 -10.36 8.00 -9.04
N ARG A 145 -10.78 7.19 -10.03
CA ARG A 145 -10.04 6.99 -11.28
C ARG A 145 -9.81 8.31 -12.01
N ASP A 146 -10.85 9.13 -12.14
CA ASP A 146 -10.78 10.43 -12.82
C ASP A 146 -9.82 11.41 -12.13
N GLY A 147 -9.60 11.25 -10.83
CA GLY A 147 -8.62 12.04 -10.07
C GLY A 147 -7.16 11.63 -10.31
N TYR A 148 -6.91 10.39 -10.76
CA TYR A 148 -5.57 9.85 -10.98
C TYR A 148 -5.19 9.75 -12.46
N PHE A 149 -6.18 9.58 -13.34
CA PHE A 149 -5.96 9.36 -14.76
C PHE A 149 -6.56 10.51 -15.56
N HIS A 150 -5.72 11.29 -16.17
CA HIS A 150 -6.18 12.27 -17.16
C HIS A 150 -6.51 11.53 -18.44
N GLY A 151 -7.68 11.83 -19.05
CA GLY A 151 -8.18 11.11 -20.22
C GLY A 151 -7.16 11.08 -21.38
N ALA A 152 -7.30 10.09 -22.25
CA ALA A 152 -6.36 9.73 -23.30
C ALA A 152 -6.00 10.84 -24.32
N ALA A 153 -6.66 11.99 -24.27
CA ALA A 153 -6.44 13.09 -25.22
C ALA A 153 -5.14 13.88 -24.96
N ARG A 154 -4.59 13.83 -23.74
CA ARG A 154 -3.38 14.56 -23.35
C ARG A 154 -2.58 13.78 -22.30
N THR A 155 -1.25 13.82 -22.42
CA THR A 155 -0.36 13.24 -21.42
C THR A 155 -0.29 14.10 -20.16
N GLY A 156 0.00 13.49 -19.01
CA GLY A 156 0.23 14.24 -17.75
C GLY A 156 1.37 15.27 -17.89
N THR A 157 2.37 14.97 -18.71
CA THR A 157 3.49 15.88 -19.00
C THR A 157 3.03 17.14 -19.72
N GLU A 158 2.16 17.01 -20.73
CA GLU A 158 1.60 18.17 -21.45
C GLU A 158 0.75 19.06 -20.53
N LEU A 159 -0.07 18.42 -19.69
CA LEU A 159 -0.89 19.17 -18.71
C LEU A 159 -0.05 19.92 -17.68
N ILE A 160 1.04 19.31 -17.22
CA ILE A 160 1.98 19.95 -16.30
C ILE A 160 2.69 21.12 -16.98
N ALA A 161 3.16 20.92 -18.23
CA ALA A 161 3.83 21.96 -18.99
C ALA A 161 2.93 23.19 -19.17
N ASP A 162 1.69 23.00 -19.62
CA ASP A 162 0.73 24.10 -19.78
C ASP A 162 0.45 24.82 -18.47
N ARG A 163 0.29 24.06 -17.36
CA ARG A 163 0.06 24.69 -16.07
C ARG A 163 1.26 25.49 -15.58
N VAL A 164 2.47 25.02 -15.84
CA VAL A 164 3.69 25.78 -15.53
C VAL A 164 3.76 27.06 -16.36
N GLU A 165 3.49 26.98 -17.66
CA GLU A 165 3.47 28.17 -18.54
C GLU A 165 2.41 29.19 -18.10
N GLU A 166 1.20 28.73 -17.77
CA GLU A 166 0.13 29.57 -17.25
C GLU A 166 0.54 30.31 -15.95
N LEU A 167 1.13 29.58 -15.00
CA LEU A 167 1.60 30.14 -13.73
C LEU A 167 2.75 31.14 -13.91
N LEU A 168 3.64 30.89 -14.87
CA LEU A 168 4.73 31.81 -15.22
C LEU A 168 4.18 33.07 -15.87
N ALA A 169 3.20 32.95 -16.75
CA ALA A 169 2.59 34.08 -17.46
C ALA A 169 1.72 34.93 -16.52
N SER A 170 0.97 34.34 -15.62
CA SER A 170 0.10 35.05 -14.64
C SER A 170 0.86 35.65 -13.47
N GLY A 171 2.04 35.12 -13.15
CA GLY A 171 2.78 35.45 -11.93
C GLY A 171 2.08 35.02 -10.64
N GLU A 172 1.00 34.22 -10.75
CA GLU A 172 0.26 33.71 -9.60
C GLU A 172 1.14 32.83 -8.73
N ARG A 173 1.04 33.04 -7.43
CA ARG A 173 1.64 32.17 -6.44
C ARG A 173 0.56 31.56 -5.54
N PRO A 174 0.71 30.32 -5.07
CA PRO A 174 -0.25 29.76 -4.14
C PRO A 174 -0.45 30.68 -2.93
N SER A 175 -1.67 31.13 -2.71
CA SER A 175 -2.04 32.01 -1.60
C SER A 175 -2.11 31.29 -0.26
N ARG A 176 -2.12 29.95 -0.28
CA ARG A 176 -2.24 29.11 0.92
C ARG A 176 -1.02 28.22 1.10
N ALA A 177 -0.58 28.12 2.34
CA ALA A 177 0.39 27.10 2.69
C ALA A 177 -0.19 25.70 2.45
N VAL A 178 0.66 24.76 2.01
CA VAL A 178 0.25 23.38 1.64
C VAL A 178 -0.57 22.70 2.75
N TRP A 179 -0.24 22.96 4.03
CA TRP A 179 -0.96 22.41 5.19
C TRP A 179 -2.34 23.03 5.44
N GLU A 180 -2.71 24.10 4.76
CA GLU A 180 -4.03 24.75 4.83
C GLU A 180 -4.98 24.22 3.75
N THR A 181 -4.52 23.34 2.88
CA THR A 181 -5.34 22.74 1.83
C THR A 181 -6.30 21.71 2.43
N ASP A 182 -7.45 21.54 1.78
CA ASP A 182 -8.46 20.54 2.17
C ASP A 182 -7.90 19.13 2.14
N TYR A 183 -6.88 18.86 1.32
CA TYR A 183 -6.14 17.61 1.31
C TYR A 183 -5.57 17.26 2.70
N PHE A 184 -4.89 18.20 3.34
CA PHE A 184 -4.33 17.97 4.67
C PHE A 184 -5.37 18.05 5.80
N ARG A 185 -6.41 18.88 5.65
CA ARG A 185 -7.48 18.99 6.66
C ARG A 185 -8.44 17.83 6.62
N GLY A 186 -8.84 17.39 5.42
CA GLY A 186 -9.78 16.30 5.23
C GLY A 186 -9.15 14.93 5.43
N ALA A 187 -7.90 14.75 5.01
CA ALA A 187 -7.22 13.48 5.09
C ALA A 187 -7.12 12.92 6.51
N VAL A 188 -6.79 13.73 7.52
CA VAL A 188 -6.60 13.23 8.88
C VAL A 188 -7.91 12.80 9.54
N ALA A 189 -8.97 13.59 9.43
CA ALA A 189 -10.26 13.27 10.06
C ALA A 189 -10.98 12.09 9.37
N SER A 190 -11.01 12.09 8.04
CA SER A 190 -11.56 11.00 7.24
C SER A 190 -10.80 9.69 7.46
N HIS A 191 -9.49 9.77 7.61
CA HIS A 191 -8.56 8.68 7.84
C HIS A 191 -8.86 7.92 9.14
N LEU A 192 -9.00 8.65 10.24
CA LEU A 192 -9.29 8.07 11.55
C LEU A 192 -10.66 7.39 11.59
N ALA A 193 -11.67 8.02 10.99
CA ALA A 193 -13.03 7.49 10.95
C ALA A 193 -13.13 6.23 10.08
N THR A 194 -12.49 6.24 8.90
CA THR A 194 -12.58 5.13 7.94
C THR A 194 -11.68 3.97 8.33
N ALA A 195 -10.49 4.23 8.89
CA ALA A 195 -9.63 3.17 9.41
C ALA A 195 -10.30 2.38 10.55
N ALA A 196 -11.07 3.04 11.40
CA ALA A 196 -11.83 2.38 12.46
C ALA A 196 -12.97 1.49 11.93
N ALA A 197 -13.60 1.89 10.82
CA ALA A 197 -14.70 1.16 10.19
C ALA A 197 -14.25 -0.02 9.31
N LEU A 198 -13.05 0.08 8.69
CA LEU A 198 -12.56 -0.88 7.70
C LEU A 198 -11.68 -1.99 8.28
N VAL A 199 -11.26 -1.90 9.55
CA VAL A 199 -10.44 -2.95 10.17
C VAL A 199 -11.24 -4.26 10.22
N PRO A 200 -10.82 -5.31 9.50
CA PRO A 200 -11.52 -6.59 9.54
C PRO A 200 -11.46 -7.15 10.97
N ARG A 201 -12.61 -7.26 11.63
CA ARG A 201 -12.70 -7.79 13.03
C ARG A 201 -12.15 -9.20 13.18
N GLN A 202 -11.89 -9.90 12.08
CA GLN A 202 -11.48 -11.30 12.03
C GLN A 202 -9.96 -11.51 11.88
N SER A 203 -9.17 -10.47 11.56
CA SER A 203 -7.71 -10.61 11.47
C SER A 203 -7.09 -10.81 12.86
N PRO A 204 -6.25 -11.83 13.08
CA PRO A 204 -5.54 -12.01 14.35
C PRO A 204 -4.69 -10.78 14.73
N LEU A 205 -4.15 -10.09 13.75
CA LEU A 205 -3.36 -8.87 13.92
C LEU A 205 -4.24 -7.65 14.24
N ALA A 206 -5.43 -7.56 13.70
CA ALA A 206 -6.41 -6.53 14.05
C ALA A 206 -6.89 -6.69 15.51
N ARG A 207 -7.09 -7.93 15.98
CA ARG A 207 -7.44 -8.19 17.39
C ARG A 207 -6.36 -7.71 18.37
N ARG A 208 -5.09 -7.81 18.01
CA ARG A 208 -3.98 -7.35 18.85
C ARG A 208 -3.95 -5.82 18.97
N ARG A 209 -4.34 -5.09 17.91
CA ARG A 209 -4.43 -3.62 17.88
C ARG A 209 -5.65 -3.09 18.64
N LEU A 210 -6.79 -3.77 18.58
CA LEU A 210 -8.00 -3.38 19.30
C LEU A 210 -7.85 -3.48 20.83
N LYS A 211 -6.89 -4.28 21.35
CA LYS A 211 -6.56 -4.30 22.78
C LYS A 211 -5.99 -2.98 23.31
N HIS A 212 -5.49 -2.12 22.44
CA HIS A 212 -4.93 -0.82 22.80
C HIS A 212 -5.86 0.35 22.44
N GLY A 213 -7.15 0.20 22.52
CA GLY A 213 -8.25 1.16 22.35
C GLY A 213 -7.98 2.39 21.48
N PRO A 214 -8.95 2.86 20.70
CA PRO A 214 -8.77 3.97 19.75
C PRO A 214 -8.26 5.26 20.41
N VAL A 215 -8.57 5.48 21.67
CA VAL A 215 -8.19 6.69 22.42
C VAL A 215 -6.68 6.75 22.71
N LYS A 216 -6.03 5.62 23.04
CA LYS A 216 -4.57 5.60 23.28
C LYS A 216 -3.77 5.81 22.00
N GLY A 217 -4.20 5.25 20.88
CA GLY A 217 -3.56 5.44 19.59
C GLY A 217 -3.64 6.89 19.11
N THR A 218 -4.78 7.54 19.25
CA THR A 218 -4.99 8.93 18.87
C THR A 218 -4.19 9.90 19.74
N LEU A 219 -4.18 9.70 21.07
CA LEU A 219 -3.42 10.55 21.98
C LEU A 219 -1.91 10.39 21.78
N SER A 220 -1.39 9.19 21.53
CA SER A 220 0.02 8.97 21.26
C SER A 220 0.43 9.57 19.91
N HIS A 221 -0.43 9.53 18.90
CA HIS A 221 -0.16 10.12 17.59
C HIS A 221 -0.15 11.65 17.62
N VAL A 222 -1.12 12.26 18.31
CA VAL A 222 -1.18 13.73 18.50
C VAL A 222 -0.01 14.22 19.35
N ALA A 223 0.30 13.54 20.46
CA ALA A 223 1.47 13.86 21.27
C ALA A 223 2.78 13.72 20.49
N TYR A 224 2.93 12.63 19.72
CA TYR A 224 4.13 12.40 18.92
C TYR A 224 4.33 13.45 17.82
N ASN A 225 3.28 13.85 17.11
CA ASN A 225 3.36 14.84 16.04
C ASN A 225 3.55 16.27 16.56
N GLY A 226 3.16 16.56 17.79
CA GLY A 226 3.43 17.83 18.47
C GLY A 226 4.86 18.00 18.97
N LEU A 227 5.68 16.94 18.98
CA LEU A 227 7.05 17.02 19.49
C LEU A 227 8.04 17.59 18.44
N PRO A 228 9.01 18.43 18.87
CA PRO A 228 10.10 18.88 18.00
C PRO A 228 10.88 17.69 17.40
N PRO A 229 11.41 17.80 16.17
CA PRO A 229 12.14 16.72 15.48
C PRO A 229 13.31 16.14 16.29
N VAL A 230 13.95 16.96 17.12
CA VAL A 230 15.08 16.59 18.00
C VAL A 230 14.67 15.57 19.07
N VAL A 231 13.43 15.65 19.54
CA VAL A 231 12.87 14.73 20.55
C VAL A 231 12.19 13.53 19.87
N ARG A 232 11.58 13.77 18.72
CA ARG A 232 10.83 12.75 17.96
C ARG A 232 11.71 11.60 17.47
N ARG A 233 12.92 11.91 16.96
CA ARG A 233 13.84 10.90 16.43
C ARG A 233 14.33 9.89 17.47
N PRO A 234 14.85 10.30 18.63
CA PRO A 234 15.25 9.35 19.69
C PRO A 234 14.05 8.57 20.26
N LEU A 235 12.89 9.21 20.42
CA LEU A 235 11.68 8.55 20.93
C LEU A 235 11.17 7.47 19.97
N LYS A 236 11.24 7.73 18.66
CA LYS A 236 10.90 6.74 17.63
C LYS A 236 11.83 5.53 17.68
N ARG A 237 13.13 5.76 17.76
CA ARG A 237 14.15 4.69 17.86
C ARG A 237 13.94 3.84 19.12
N TRP A 238 13.73 4.51 20.27
CA TRP A 238 13.46 3.83 21.51
C TRP A 238 12.17 2.99 21.45
N ALA A 239 11.10 3.51 20.87
CA ALA A 239 9.84 2.82 20.72
C ALA A 239 9.90 1.62 19.73
N GLU A 240 10.69 1.74 18.67
CA GLU A 240 11.00 0.64 17.74
C GLU A 240 11.81 -0.48 18.42
N GLU A 241 12.81 -0.12 19.24
CA GLU A 241 13.61 -1.07 20.03
C GLU A 241 12.79 -1.84 21.06
N HIS A 242 11.76 -1.19 21.64
CA HIS A 242 10.89 -1.80 22.65
C HIS A 242 9.55 -2.34 22.09
N GLN A 243 9.42 -2.45 20.76
CA GLN A 243 8.25 -2.99 20.05
C GLN A 243 6.91 -2.34 20.45
N LEU A 244 6.93 -1.05 20.78
CA LEU A 244 5.76 -0.29 21.22
C LEU A 244 4.89 0.23 20.06
N PHE A 245 5.37 0.07 18.79
CA PHE A 245 4.67 0.40 17.57
C PHE A 245 4.64 -0.78 16.58
#